data_2ac449f03af35b1b204771fb1c0b3609
#
_entry.id   2ac449f03af35b1b204771fb1c0b3609
#
_cell.length_a   1.000
_cell.length_b   1.000
_cell.length_c   1.000
_cell.angle_alpha   90.00
_cell.angle_beta   90.00
_cell.angle_gamma   90.00
#
_symmetry.space_group_name_H-M   'P 1'
#
loop_
_entity.id
_entity.type
_entity.pdbx_description
1 polymer ?
#
loop_
_entity_poly.entity_id
_entity_poly.type
_entity_poly.pdbx_seq_one_letter_code
_entity_poly.pdbx_strand_id
1 'polypeptide(L)'
;LRSNQPVNFKFEGVEYSITIEEVAIFPQGYAALMTETGLLQDEPSMLLMDLGGWTVDLMRIDNAIPAADTAHSLELGMIRCVDDIREQVRRETGLSLTDAQIENMLAGQPCTVRDTVRDIVNRQGRKYTEHLLSAVMEAGFDLRAIPAVLLGGGASVVSRHLSPKDGLCKTIFLLDDKVNAVGFERALAAV
;
A
#
# COMPACT_ATOMS: atom_id res chain seq x y z
N LEU A 1 -22.45 8.26 13.67
CA LEU A 1 -22.49 9.72 13.87
C LEU A 1 -23.35 10.32 12.76
N ARG A 2 -24.63 10.62 13.03
CA ARG A 2 -25.46 11.43 12.12
C ARG A 2 -25.34 12.87 12.58
N SER A 3 -24.83 13.76 11.76
CA SER A 3 -24.92 15.21 12.01
C SER A 3 -25.98 15.76 11.07
N ASN A 4 -27.19 16.02 11.60
CA ASN A 4 -28.25 16.69 10.84
C ASN A 4 -28.01 18.21 10.67
N GLN A 5 -26.87 18.71 11.15
CA GLN A 5 -26.51 20.11 10.98
C GLN A 5 -25.54 20.25 9.78
N PRO A 6 -25.82 21.17 8.85
CA PRO A 6 -24.94 21.40 7.74
C PRO A 6 -23.59 21.99 8.19
N VAL A 7 -22.52 21.50 7.60
CA VAL A 7 -21.17 22.06 7.74
C VAL A 7 -20.95 23.02 6.58
N ASN A 8 -20.81 24.31 6.92
CA ASN A 8 -20.57 25.36 5.94
C ASN A 8 -19.09 25.72 5.91
N PHE A 9 -18.49 25.76 4.73
CA PHE A 9 -17.10 26.15 4.55
C PHE A 9 -16.90 26.81 3.18
N LYS A 10 -15.76 27.49 3.03
CA LYS A 10 -15.36 28.11 1.78
C LYS A 10 -14.09 27.45 1.26
N PHE A 11 -14.12 27.00 0.02
CA PHE A 11 -12.98 26.40 -0.66
C PHE A 11 -12.77 27.09 -2.00
N GLU A 12 -11.55 27.57 -2.27
CA GLU A 12 -11.18 28.31 -3.49
C GLU A 12 -12.13 29.47 -3.84
N GLY A 13 -12.65 30.16 -2.82
CA GLY A 13 -13.57 31.29 -2.99
C GLY A 13 -15.04 30.91 -3.16
N VAL A 14 -15.37 29.62 -3.31
CA VAL A 14 -16.73 29.09 -3.43
C VAL A 14 -17.25 28.66 -2.06
N GLU A 15 -18.51 28.98 -1.74
CA GLU A 15 -19.16 28.56 -0.50
C GLU A 15 -19.82 27.19 -0.70
N TYR A 16 -19.58 26.29 0.26
CA TYR A 16 -20.12 24.93 0.30
C TYR A 16 -20.94 24.73 1.57
N SER A 17 -22.04 24.00 1.44
CA SER A 17 -22.83 23.51 2.57
C SER A 17 -23.03 22.00 2.39
N ILE A 18 -22.53 21.19 3.31
CA ILE A 18 -22.65 19.73 3.26
C ILE A 18 -23.39 19.23 4.50
N THR A 19 -24.21 18.21 4.31
CA THR A 19 -24.89 17.48 5.39
C THR A 19 -24.46 16.03 5.33
N ILE A 20 -24.06 15.45 6.49
CA ILE A 20 -23.73 14.03 6.60
C ILE A 20 -25.01 13.27 6.90
N GLU A 21 -25.53 12.57 5.90
CA GLU A 21 -26.77 11.79 6.01
C GLU A 21 -26.53 10.43 6.64
N GLU A 22 -25.43 9.77 6.25
CA GLU A 22 -25.08 8.42 6.71
C GLU A 22 -23.56 8.25 6.84
N VAL A 23 -23.13 7.35 7.73
CA VAL A 23 -21.73 6.95 7.90
C VAL A 23 -21.67 5.43 7.93
N ALA A 24 -20.94 4.83 7.00
CA ALA A 24 -20.61 3.43 6.99
C ALA A 24 -19.10 3.25 7.29
N ILE A 25 -18.74 2.14 7.91
CA ILE A 25 -17.35 1.83 8.28
C ILE A 25 -16.95 0.57 7.52
N PHE A 26 -15.86 0.67 6.77
CA PHE A 26 -15.24 -0.45 6.09
C PHE A 26 -13.77 -0.55 6.50
N PRO A 27 -13.18 -1.77 6.58
CA PRO A 27 -11.75 -1.91 6.76
C PRO A 27 -10.98 -1.22 5.62
N GLN A 28 -9.93 -0.49 5.98
CA GLN A 28 -9.04 0.10 4.98
C GLN A 28 -8.46 -1.02 4.10
N GLY A 29 -8.22 -0.71 2.83
CA GLY A 29 -7.76 -1.68 1.85
C GLY A 29 -8.87 -2.61 1.33
N TYR A 30 -9.76 -3.14 2.20
CA TYR A 30 -10.90 -3.93 1.72
C TYR A 30 -11.82 -3.13 0.79
N ALA A 31 -12.06 -1.87 1.11
CA ALA A 31 -12.81 -1.00 0.22
C ALA A 31 -12.19 -0.90 -1.19
N ALA A 32 -10.86 -0.90 -1.29
CA ALA A 32 -10.16 -0.88 -2.57
C ALA A 32 -10.52 -2.08 -3.46
N LEU A 33 -10.80 -3.26 -2.88
CA LEU A 33 -11.22 -4.45 -3.63
C LEU A 33 -12.59 -4.27 -4.31
N MET A 34 -13.40 -3.31 -3.88
CA MET A 34 -14.65 -2.96 -4.56
C MET A 34 -14.42 -2.34 -5.94
N THR A 35 -13.20 -1.94 -6.25
CA THR A 35 -12.83 -1.51 -7.61
C THR A 35 -12.57 -2.68 -8.55
N GLU A 36 -12.29 -3.87 -7.99
CA GLU A 36 -11.89 -5.08 -8.70
C GLU A 36 -12.73 -6.29 -8.21
N THR A 37 -14.05 -6.18 -8.26
CA THR A 37 -14.98 -7.20 -7.74
C THR A 37 -14.78 -8.59 -8.37
N GLY A 38 -14.23 -8.67 -9.57
CA GLY A 38 -13.85 -9.95 -10.20
C GLY A 38 -12.86 -10.75 -9.35
N LEU A 39 -11.90 -10.07 -8.69
CA LEU A 39 -10.93 -10.75 -7.82
C LEU A 39 -11.61 -11.45 -6.65
N LEU A 40 -12.65 -10.84 -6.09
CA LEU A 40 -13.41 -11.39 -4.97
C LEU A 40 -14.24 -12.63 -5.34
N GLN A 41 -14.54 -12.80 -6.63
CA GLN A 41 -15.30 -13.95 -7.15
C GLN A 41 -14.38 -15.11 -7.57
N ASP A 42 -13.20 -14.77 -8.10
CA ASP A 42 -12.29 -15.74 -8.68
C ASP A 42 -11.46 -16.50 -7.64
N GLU A 43 -11.17 -15.89 -6.49
CA GLU A 43 -10.26 -16.44 -5.49
C GLU A 43 -10.98 -16.70 -4.16
N PRO A 44 -11.01 -17.96 -3.67
CA PRO A 44 -11.68 -18.30 -2.42
C PRO A 44 -11.00 -17.67 -1.19
N SER A 45 -9.69 -17.42 -1.27
CA SER A 45 -8.93 -16.75 -0.22
C SER A 45 -7.81 -15.93 -0.86
N MET A 46 -7.56 -14.73 -0.33
CA MET A 46 -6.46 -13.87 -0.72
C MET A 46 -5.93 -13.09 0.47
N LEU A 47 -4.67 -12.69 0.44
CA LEU A 47 -4.09 -11.76 1.40
C LEU A 47 -4.15 -10.34 0.84
N LEU A 48 -4.79 -9.45 1.56
CA LEU A 48 -4.74 -8.01 1.32
C LEU A 48 -3.56 -7.42 2.08
N MET A 49 -2.75 -6.61 1.39
CA MET A 49 -1.57 -5.92 1.94
C MET A 49 -1.65 -4.44 1.59
N ASP A 50 -1.94 -3.59 2.57
CA ASP A 50 -1.95 -2.12 2.41
C ASP A 50 -0.60 -1.55 2.88
N LEU A 51 0.22 -1.12 1.92
CA LEU A 51 1.58 -0.64 2.15
C LEU A 51 1.56 0.89 2.39
N GLY A 52 1.31 1.26 3.63
CA GLY A 52 1.26 2.66 4.07
C GLY A 52 2.62 3.28 4.35
N GLY A 53 2.59 4.52 4.87
CA GLY A 53 3.81 5.25 5.26
C GLY A 53 4.48 4.67 6.51
N TRP A 54 3.71 4.34 7.55
CA TRP A 54 4.21 3.83 8.83
C TRP A 54 4.10 2.31 8.95
N THR A 55 2.98 1.75 8.49
CA THR A 55 2.65 0.33 8.63
C THR A 55 2.41 -0.32 7.28
N VAL A 56 2.52 -1.64 7.28
CA VAL A 56 1.92 -2.51 6.28
C VAL A 56 0.83 -3.28 6.98
N ASP A 57 -0.41 -3.05 6.57
CA ASP A 57 -1.57 -3.68 7.16
C ASP A 57 -1.97 -4.90 6.33
N LEU A 58 -2.11 -6.03 7.02
CA LEU A 58 -2.40 -7.33 6.44
C LEU A 58 -3.79 -7.78 6.88
N MET A 59 -4.55 -8.37 5.97
CA MET A 59 -5.83 -9.00 6.29
C MET A 59 -6.17 -10.05 5.25
N ARG A 60 -6.58 -11.24 5.70
CA ARG A 60 -7.09 -12.26 4.79
C ARG A 60 -8.54 -11.95 4.42
N ILE A 61 -8.86 -12.19 3.17
CA ILE A 61 -10.22 -12.13 2.63
C ILE A 61 -10.60 -13.57 2.25
N ASP A 62 -11.64 -14.08 2.86
CA ASP A 62 -12.14 -15.45 2.62
C ASP A 62 -13.56 -15.37 2.04
N ASN A 63 -13.77 -15.92 0.84
CA ASN A 63 -15.06 -15.88 0.12
C ASN A 63 -15.65 -14.46 0.07
N ALA A 64 -14.81 -13.49 -0.32
CA ALA A 64 -15.14 -12.07 -0.38
C ALA A 64 -15.45 -11.38 0.97
N ILE A 65 -15.21 -12.04 2.10
CA ILE A 65 -15.47 -11.50 3.45
C ILE A 65 -14.15 -11.25 4.17
N PRO A 66 -13.93 -10.05 4.76
CA PRO A 66 -12.76 -9.78 5.58
C PRO A 66 -12.71 -10.70 6.81
N ALA A 67 -11.63 -11.47 6.97
CA ALA A 67 -11.36 -12.27 8.15
C ALA A 67 -10.66 -11.39 9.21
N ALA A 68 -11.47 -10.67 10.00
CA ALA A 68 -10.99 -9.65 10.94
C ALA A 68 -10.03 -10.20 12.02
N ASP A 69 -10.15 -11.46 12.37
CA ASP A 69 -9.26 -12.17 13.29
C ASP A 69 -7.84 -12.37 12.74
N THR A 70 -7.65 -12.20 11.43
CA THR A 70 -6.36 -12.27 10.76
C THR A 70 -5.70 -10.92 10.56
N ALA A 71 -6.36 -9.82 10.97
CA ALA A 71 -5.82 -8.48 10.81
C ALA A 71 -4.51 -8.32 11.59
N HIS A 72 -3.47 -7.85 10.90
CA HIS A 72 -2.13 -7.68 11.46
C HIS A 72 -1.47 -6.44 10.88
N SER A 73 -0.74 -5.68 11.71
CA SER A 73 0.02 -4.50 11.27
C SER A 73 1.51 -4.74 11.49
N LEU A 74 2.31 -4.58 10.44
CA LEU A 74 3.76 -4.63 10.49
C LEU A 74 4.32 -3.20 10.48
N GLU A 75 5.28 -2.91 11.35
CA GLU A 75 6.00 -1.62 11.39
C GLU A 75 7.07 -1.55 10.28
N LEU A 76 6.66 -1.81 9.04
CA LEU A 76 7.49 -1.87 7.84
C LEU A 76 7.02 -0.91 6.75
N GLY A 77 6.42 0.22 7.13
CA GLY A 77 5.96 1.21 6.17
C GLY A 77 7.08 1.91 5.41
N MET A 78 6.72 2.63 4.36
CA MET A 78 7.65 3.24 3.40
C MET A 78 8.59 4.27 4.01
N ILE A 79 8.21 4.96 5.08
CA ILE A 79 9.07 5.93 5.78
C ILE A 79 10.34 5.24 6.26
N ARG A 80 10.21 4.06 6.87
CA ARG A 80 11.37 3.28 7.33
C ARG A 80 12.27 2.83 6.17
N CYS A 81 11.68 2.41 5.07
CA CYS A 81 12.43 2.08 3.86
C CYS A 81 13.26 3.27 3.34
N VAL A 82 12.65 4.44 3.28
CA VAL A 82 13.31 5.67 2.83
C VAL A 82 14.44 6.08 3.78
N ASP A 83 14.24 5.98 5.10
CA ASP A 83 15.24 6.28 6.11
C ASP A 83 16.45 5.35 6.01
N ASP A 84 16.23 4.04 5.89
CA ASP A 84 17.28 3.04 5.73
C ASP A 84 18.10 3.28 4.45
N ILE A 85 17.43 3.64 3.35
CA ILE A 85 18.09 3.97 2.09
C ILE A 85 18.94 5.24 2.25
N ARG A 86 18.41 6.29 2.86
CA ARG A 86 19.12 7.55 3.09
C ARG A 86 20.40 7.32 3.88
N GLU A 87 20.31 6.56 4.96
CA GLU A 87 21.46 6.23 5.80
C GLU A 87 22.50 5.40 5.03
N GLN A 88 22.07 4.41 4.24
CA GLN A 88 22.96 3.58 3.47
C GLN A 88 23.70 4.36 2.37
N VAL A 89 22.99 5.25 1.65
CA VAL A 89 23.61 6.14 0.66
C VAL A 89 24.64 7.06 1.32
N ARG A 90 24.29 7.63 2.48
CA ARG A 90 25.22 8.47 3.25
C ARG A 90 26.49 7.71 3.66
N ARG A 91 26.36 6.48 4.12
CA ARG A 91 27.50 5.64 4.53
C ARG A 91 28.42 5.29 3.36
N GLU A 92 27.84 4.90 2.22
CA GLU A 92 28.64 4.43 1.08
C GLU A 92 29.24 5.57 0.23
N THR A 93 28.57 6.72 0.16
CA THR A 93 28.94 7.79 -0.79
C THR A 93 29.21 9.15 -0.17
N GLY A 94 28.86 9.34 1.10
CA GLY A 94 28.89 10.63 1.79
C GLY A 94 27.79 11.61 1.35
N LEU A 95 26.88 11.21 0.44
CA LEU A 95 25.83 12.07 -0.09
C LEU A 95 24.59 12.03 0.81
N SER A 96 23.91 13.17 0.91
CA SER A 96 22.59 13.28 1.55
C SER A 96 21.52 13.46 0.47
N LEU A 97 20.60 12.52 0.39
CA LEU A 97 19.44 12.57 -0.52
C LEU A 97 18.22 13.10 0.20
N THR A 98 17.35 13.78 -0.53
CA THR A 98 15.99 14.10 -0.07
C THR A 98 15.08 12.89 -0.24
N ASP A 99 13.98 12.87 0.52
CA ASP A 99 12.95 11.81 0.41
C ASP A 99 12.41 11.71 -1.01
N ALA A 100 12.08 12.85 -1.62
CA ALA A 100 11.59 12.90 -3.00
C ALA A 100 12.58 12.31 -4.01
N GLN A 101 13.90 12.46 -3.82
CA GLN A 101 14.89 11.84 -4.68
C GLN A 101 14.90 10.31 -4.51
N ILE A 102 14.80 9.82 -3.28
CA ILE A 102 14.76 8.40 -2.98
C ILE A 102 13.47 7.78 -3.53
N GLU A 103 12.32 8.39 -3.26
CA GLU A 103 11.01 7.94 -3.72
C GLU A 103 10.94 7.90 -5.26
N ASN A 104 11.42 8.94 -5.94
CA ASN A 104 11.49 8.95 -7.40
C ASN A 104 12.34 7.79 -7.95
N MET A 105 13.50 7.52 -7.34
CA MET A 105 14.34 6.40 -7.78
C MET A 105 13.69 5.04 -7.50
N LEU A 106 13.05 4.86 -6.34
CA LEU A 106 12.30 3.66 -6.00
C LEU A 106 11.12 3.44 -6.97
N ALA A 107 10.43 4.51 -7.35
CA ALA A 107 9.36 4.48 -8.36
C ALA A 107 9.89 4.33 -9.80
N GLY A 108 11.23 4.36 -10.00
CA GLY A 108 11.86 4.29 -11.33
C GLY A 108 11.74 5.56 -12.15
N GLN A 109 11.41 6.65 -11.52
CA GLN A 109 11.33 7.96 -12.18
C GLN A 109 12.75 8.52 -12.46
N PRO A 110 12.88 9.37 -13.46
CA PRO A 110 14.15 10.05 -13.74
C PRO A 110 14.62 10.87 -12.52
N CYS A 111 15.87 10.71 -12.16
CA CYS A 111 16.50 11.50 -11.10
C CYS A 111 17.96 11.77 -11.49
N THR A 112 18.40 13.01 -11.34
CA THR A 112 19.78 13.43 -11.65
C THR A 112 20.72 13.05 -10.53
N VAL A 113 21.11 11.79 -10.48
CA VAL A 113 22.10 11.24 -9.54
C VAL A 113 23.03 10.29 -10.27
N ARG A 114 24.20 10.03 -9.68
CA ARG A 114 25.17 9.06 -10.21
C ARG A 114 24.55 7.63 -10.21
N ASP A 115 24.91 6.83 -11.19
CA ASP A 115 24.41 5.44 -11.28
C ASP A 115 24.75 4.61 -10.04
N THR A 116 25.92 4.84 -9.43
CA THR A 116 26.31 4.19 -8.17
C THR A 116 25.31 4.44 -7.04
N VAL A 117 24.71 5.63 -6.95
CA VAL A 117 23.67 5.96 -5.97
C VAL A 117 22.38 5.22 -6.29
N ARG A 118 22.01 5.19 -7.57
CA ARG A 118 20.83 4.47 -8.05
C ARG A 118 20.93 2.97 -7.76
N ASP A 119 22.11 2.39 -7.94
CA ASP A 119 22.38 0.98 -7.62
C ASP A 119 22.20 0.68 -6.12
N ILE A 120 22.65 1.61 -5.25
CA ILE A 120 22.43 1.47 -3.80
C ILE A 120 20.94 1.50 -3.48
N VAL A 121 20.18 2.47 -4.04
CA VAL A 121 18.73 2.59 -3.81
C VAL A 121 18.00 1.32 -4.28
N ASN A 122 18.29 0.83 -5.47
CA ASN A 122 17.67 -0.38 -6.02
C ASN A 122 18.00 -1.61 -5.16
N ARG A 123 19.25 -1.75 -4.71
CA ARG A 123 19.66 -2.85 -3.81
C ARG A 123 18.92 -2.79 -2.48
N GLN A 124 18.72 -1.61 -1.91
CA GLN A 124 17.98 -1.46 -0.66
C GLN A 124 16.48 -1.68 -0.87
N GLY A 125 15.88 -1.21 -1.97
CA GLY A 125 14.50 -1.52 -2.34
C GLY A 125 14.25 -3.02 -2.46
N ARG A 126 15.20 -3.76 -3.05
CA ARG A 126 15.13 -5.23 -3.10
C ARG A 126 15.20 -5.85 -1.69
N LYS A 127 16.13 -5.42 -0.83
CA LYS A 127 16.23 -5.88 0.55
C LYS A 127 14.97 -5.61 1.37
N TYR A 128 14.38 -4.41 1.20
CA TYR A 128 13.11 -4.08 1.83
C TYR A 128 12.01 -5.06 1.40
N THR A 129 11.89 -5.31 0.09
CA THR A 129 10.89 -6.26 -0.44
C THR A 129 11.09 -7.66 0.14
N GLU A 130 12.32 -8.18 0.17
CA GLU A 130 12.64 -9.49 0.76
C GLU A 130 12.30 -9.54 2.25
N HIS A 131 12.63 -8.50 3.00
CA HIS A 131 12.32 -8.40 4.42
C HIS A 131 10.80 -8.35 4.67
N LEU A 132 10.07 -7.57 3.87
CA LEU A 132 8.62 -7.50 3.95
C LEU A 132 8.00 -8.88 3.71
N LEU A 133 8.38 -9.57 2.64
CA LEU A 133 7.85 -10.91 2.34
C LEU A 133 8.14 -11.90 3.45
N SER A 134 9.34 -11.86 4.04
CA SER A 134 9.70 -12.71 5.18
C SER A 134 8.83 -12.41 6.40
N ALA A 135 8.62 -11.13 6.73
CA ALA A 135 7.80 -10.72 7.86
C ALA A 135 6.32 -11.12 7.67
N VAL A 136 5.80 -11.05 6.44
CA VAL A 136 4.44 -11.54 6.11
C VAL A 136 4.33 -13.05 6.35
N MET A 137 5.35 -13.82 5.94
CA MET A 137 5.36 -15.27 6.18
C MET A 137 5.50 -15.60 7.66
N GLU A 138 6.31 -14.86 8.42
CA GLU A 138 6.45 -14.98 9.87
C GLU A 138 5.15 -14.64 10.61
N ALA A 139 4.35 -13.70 10.07
CA ALA A 139 3.01 -13.40 10.57
C ALA A 139 1.97 -14.51 10.27
N GLY A 140 2.37 -15.59 9.60
CA GLY A 140 1.56 -16.77 9.35
C GLY A 140 0.86 -16.82 7.99
N PHE A 141 1.20 -15.92 7.06
CA PHE A 141 0.61 -15.91 5.71
C PHE A 141 1.54 -16.56 4.69
N ASP A 142 1.18 -17.73 4.18
CA ASP A 142 1.96 -18.42 3.15
C ASP A 142 1.63 -17.88 1.74
N LEU A 143 2.43 -16.91 1.30
CA LEU A 143 2.31 -16.28 -0.01
C LEU A 143 2.57 -17.22 -1.20
N ARG A 144 3.03 -18.45 -0.96
CA ARG A 144 3.19 -19.48 -1.99
C ARG A 144 1.89 -20.21 -2.25
N ALA A 145 0.94 -20.15 -1.29
CA ALA A 145 -0.31 -20.87 -1.33
C ALA A 145 -1.52 -19.96 -1.62
N ILE A 146 -1.46 -18.69 -1.22
CA ILE A 146 -2.56 -17.73 -1.39
C ILE A 146 -2.13 -16.54 -2.24
N PRO A 147 -2.99 -16.04 -3.13
CA PRO A 147 -2.75 -14.78 -3.84
C PRO A 147 -2.62 -13.60 -2.89
N ALA A 148 -1.76 -12.65 -3.24
CA ALA A 148 -1.61 -11.40 -2.52
C ALA A 148 -2.05 -10.20 -3.37
N VAL A 149 -2.89 -9.34 -2.80
CA VAL A 149 -3.29 -8.05 -3.39
C VAL A 149 -2.57 -6.95 -2.64
N LEU A 150 -1.71 -6.22 -3.33
CA LEU A 150 -0.90 -5.14 -2.79
C LEU A 150 -1.43 -3.79 -3.25
N LEU A 151 -1.63 -2.88 -2.30
CA LEU A 151 -2.07 -1.52 -2.55
C LEU A 151 -1.32 -0.54 -1.64
N GLY A 152 -1.64 0.74 -1.76
CA GLY A 152 -0.95 1.81 -1.04
C GLY A 152 0.33 2.28 -1.72
N GLY A 153 0.93 3.35 -1.20
CA GLY A 153 2.09 4.00 -1.82
C GLY A 153 3.32 3.11 -1.98
N GLY A 154 3.50 2.12 -1.10
CA GLY A 154 4.61 1.17 -1.16
C GLY A 154 4.44 0.05 -2.19
N ALA A 155 3.23 -0.17 -2.72
CA ALA A 155 2.97 -1.27 -3.65
C ALA A 155 3.79 -1.15 -4.95
N SER A 156 4.00 0.07 -5.44
CA SER A 156 4.83 0.33 -6.62
C SER A 156 6.30 -0.07 -6.41
N VAL A 157 6.83 0.15 -5.21
CA VAL A 157 8.20 -0.23 -4.84
C VAL A 157 8.33 -1.75 -4.82
N VAL A 158 7.42 -2.45 -4.15
CA VAL A 158 7.42 -3.91 -4.11
C VAL A 158 7.28 -4.48 -5.51
N SER A 159 6.36 -3.97 -6.34
CA SER A 159 6.16 -4.40 -7.73
C SER A 159 7.44 -4.35 -8.55
N ARG A 160 8.27 -3.31 -8.38
CA ARG A 160 9.54 -3.16 -9.12
C ARG A 160 10.65 -4.08 -8.64
N HIS A 161 10.63 -4.43 -7.36
CA HIS A 161 11.70 -5.19 -6.72
C HIS A 161 11.34 -6.68 -6.50
N LEU A 162 10.11 -7.06 -6.82
CA LEU A 162 9.68 -8.45 -6.78
C LEU A 162 10.40 -9.27 -7.87
N SER A 163 10.70 -10.52 -7.57
CA SER A 163 11.39 -11.44 -8.48
C SER A 163 10.63 -12.75 -8.60
N PRO A 164 10.64 -13.43 -9.76
CA PRO A 164 10.12 -14.80 -9.87
C PRO A 164 10.73 -15.79 -8.88
N LYS A 165 11.96 -15.50 -8.39
CA LYS A 165 12.66 -16.32 -7.38
C LYS A 165 12.01 -16.24 -6.00
N ASP A 166 11.17 -15.24 -5.73
CA ASP A 166 10.47 -15.11 -4.46
C ASP A 166 9.39 -16.18 -4.27
N GLY A 167 9.03 -16.89 -5.34
CA GLY A 167 8.19 -18.09 -5.30
C GLY A 167 6.74 -17.84 -4.90
N LEU A 168 6.23 -16.62 -5.11
CA LEU A 168 4.86 -16.26 -4.77
C LEU A 168 3.85 -16.94 -5.69
N CYS A 169 2.69 -17.32 -5.15
CA CYS A 169 1.61 -17.94 -5.91
C CYS A 169 1.09 -17.00 -7.01
N LYS A 170 0.58 -15.82 -6.61
CA LYS A 170 0.05 -14.78 -7.48
C LYS A 170 0.11 -13.45 -6.77
N THR A 171 0.50 -12.40 -7.49
CA THR A 171 0.49 -11.04 -6.95
C THR A 171 -0.30 -10.11 -7.86
N ILE A 172 -1.14 -9.29 -7.25
CA ILE A 172 -2.00 -8.31 -7.91
C ILE A 172 -1.68 -6.95 -7.28
N PHE A 173 -1.46 -5.93 -8.11
CA PHE A 173 -1.09 -4.61 -7.66
C PHE A 173 -2.19 -3.61 -8.03
N LEU A 174 -2.75 -2.95 -7.03
CA LEU A 174 -3.68 -1.83 -7.18
C LEU A 174 -2.88 -0.53 -6.97
N LEU A 175 -2.35 0.02 -8.06
CA LEU A 175 -1.37 1.11 -8.03
C LEU A 175 -2.01 2.51 -8.17
N ASP A 176 -3.33 2.62 -8.26
CA ASP A 176 -4.02 3.92 -8.26
C ASP A 176 -4.06 4.49 -6.85
N ASP A 177 -3.53 5.70 -6.66
CA ASP A 177 -3.52 6.41 -5.38
C ASP A 177 -4.92 6.64 -4.81
N LYS A 178 -5.94 6.65 -5.67
CA LYS A 178 -7.35 6.88 -5.32
C LYS A 178 -8.13 5.59 -5.07
N VAL A 179 -7.50 4.42 -5.21
CA VAL A 179 -8.21 3.13 -5.15
C VAL A 179 -9.03 2.95 -3.88
N ASN A 180 -8.50 3.35 -2.72
CA ASN A 180 -9.26 3.31 -1.47
C ASN A 180 -10.47 4.26 -1.49
N ALA A 181 -10.30 5.51 -1.97
CA ALA A 181 -11.37 6.49 -2.00
C ALA A 181 -12.52 6.06 -2.95
N VAL A 182 -12.17 5.61 -4.15
CA VAL A 182 -13.14 5.05 -5.12
C VAL A 182 -13.80 3.79 -4.58
N GLY A 183 -13.04 2.96 -3.88
CA GLY A 183 -13.56 1.76 -3.24
C GLY A 183 -14.57 2.06 -2.14
N PHE A 184 -14.33 3.05 -1.29
CA PHE A 184 -15.30 3.49 -0.28
C PHE A 184 -16.59 4.02 -0.91
N GLU A 185 -16.51 4.81 -1.99
CA GLU A 185 -17.70 5.27 -2.73
C GLU A 185 -18.51 4.09 -3.26
N ARG A 186 -17.86 3.10 -3.88
CA ARG A 186 -18.54 1.90 -4.41
C ARG A 186 -19.12 1.02 -3.30
N ALA A 187 -18.39 0.85 -2.21
CA ALA A 187 -18.87 0.07 -1.07
C ALA A 187 -20.11 0.69 -0.43
N LEU A 188 -20.16 2.02 -0.31
CA LEU A 188 -21.33 2.74 0.20
C LEU A 188 -22.54 2.61 -0.73
N ALA A 189 -22.33 2.64 -2.05
CA ALA A 189 -23.40 2.50 -3.03
C ALA A 189 -24.00 1.09 -3.09
N ALA A 190 -23.31 0.08 -2.53
CA ALA A 190 -23.75 -1.31 -2.50
C ALA A 190 -24.52 -1.70 -1.22
N VAL A 191 -24.62 -0.80 -0.24
CA VAL A 191 -25.34 -0.98 1.03
C VAL A 191 -26.72 -0.37 0.92
#